data_e973caae36b7b8846935723ccd793614
#
_entry.id   e973caae36b7b8846935723ccd793614
#
_cell.length_a   1.000
_cell.length_b   1.000
_cell.length_c   1.000
_cell.angle_alpha   90.00
_cell.angle_beta   90.00
_cell.angle_gamma   90.00
#
_symmetry.space_group_name_H-M   'P 1'
#
loop_
_entity.id
_entity.type
_entity.pdbx_description
1 polymer ?
#
loop_
_entity_poly.entity_id
_entity_poly.type
_entity_poly.pdbx_seq_one_letter_code
_entity_poly.pdbx_strand_id
1 'polypeptide(L)'
;MEIFMKVTICSETVPYTAKDGTVPYPEGMNECLKSFISEENEVRLVVIDKDSDGSALTDELLSDTDVLVWWGHIFHKNIKDEVVELLAQYVQRGMGLVALHSAHKSKLLMRLLGTPCDLSWREIGEHERLWCIDPTHPIAEGLNVEHVLIPHEEMYGEPFSIPTPDELVFIGWFRGGEVMRAGCVFKRARGKIFFFQPGHETLPTYKIPEIQLIIKNAIRYVAPVGAVSGPLSCKHVSASPEGID
;
A
#
# COMPACT_ATOMS: atom_id res chain seq x y z
N MET A 1 -8.89 -21.80 -15.30
CA MET A 1 -8.34 -21.89 -13.93
C MET A 1 -8.00 -20.47 -13.55
N GLU A 2 -8.83 -19.86 -12.73
CA GLU A 2 -8.51 -18.52 -12.21
C GLU A 2 -7.26 -18.65 -11.35
N ILE A 3 -6.22 -17.93 -11.71
CA ILE A 3 -4.99 -17.89 -10.92
C ILE A 3 -5.26 -16.90 -9.80
N PHE A 4 -5.52 -17.41 -8.60
CA PHE A 4 -5.57 -16.57 -7.39
C PHE A 4 -4.18 -15.99 -7.15
N MET A 5 -4.10 -14.67 -6.99
CA MET A 5 -2.87 -14.02 -6.57
C MET A 5 -2.58 -14.33 -5.11
N LYS A 6 -1.31 -14.43 -4.76
CA LYS A 6 -0.86 -14.62 -3.39
C LYS A 6 -0.55 -13.27 -2.76
N VAL A 7 -1.40 -12.86 -1.83
CA VAL A 7 -1.32 -11.58 -1.17
C VAL A 7 -0.86 -11.78 0.28
N THR A 8 0.24 -11.15 0.64
CA THR A 8 0.67 -11.07 2.05
C THR A 8 0.23 -9.73 2.63
N ILE A 9 -0.60 -9.75 3.67
CA ILE A 9 -0.98 -8.55 4.43
C ILE A 9 -0.08 -8.46 5.65
N CYS A 10 0.74 -7.43 5.70
CA CYS A 10 1.58 -7.09 6.84
C CYS A 10 0.96 -5.89 7.57
N SER A 11 0.44 -6.11 8.76
CA SER A 11 -0.24 -5.05 9.50
C SER A 11 -0.10 -5.17 11.01
N GLU A 12 -0.29 -4.03 11.69
CA GLU A 12 -0.41 -4.01 13.14
C GLU A 12 -1.78 -4.52 13.57
N THR A 13 -1.83 -5.24 14.69
CA THR A 13 -3.08 -5.88 15.19
C THR A 13 -3.64 -5.29 16.45
N VAL A 14 -3.08 -4.19 16.93
CA VAL A 14 -3.63 -3.55 18.14
C VAL A 14 -5.05 -3.07 17.87
N PRO A 15 -6.06 -3.49 18.64
CA PRO A 15 -7.39 -2.92 18.52
C PRO A 15 -7.34 -1.49 19.03
N TYR A 16 -7.36 -0.55 18.11
CA TYR A 16 -7.40 0.86 18.45
C TYR A 16 -8.81 1.29 18.82
N THR A 17 -8.92 2.06 19.89
CA THR A 17 -10.20 2.60 20.39
C THR A 17 -10.32 4.06 19.95
N ALA A 18 -11.42 4.39 19.30
CA ALA A 18 -11.75 5.76 18.93
C ALA A 18 -12.04 6.62 20.16
N LYS A 19 -12.01 7.94 20.00
CA LYS A 19 -12.25 8.91 21.09
C LYS A 19 -13.63 8.80 21.74
N ASP A 20 -14.61 8.29 21.01
CA ASP A 20 -15.97 8.00 21.49
C ASP A 20 -16.12 6.63 22.18
N GLY A 21 -15.04 5.88 22.30
CA GLY A 21 -15.00 4.55 22.90
C GLY A 21 -15.34 3.41 21.94
N THR A 22 -15.60 3.68 20.67
CA THR A 22 -15.84 2.62 19.68
C THR A 22 -14.52 1.95 19.25
N VAL A 23 -14.63 0.69 18.82
CA VAL A 23 -13.52 -0.07 18.23
C VAL A 23 -13.93 -0.43 16.80
N PRO A 24 -13.49 0.34 15.80
CA PRO A 24 -13.92 0.11 14.41
C PRO A 24 -13.53 -1.26 13.86
N TYR A 25 -12.41 -1.80 14.33
CA TYR A 25 -11.84 -3.08 13.88
C TYR A 25 -11.58 -4.00 15.08
N PRO A 26 -12.64 -4.58 15.69
CA PRO A 26 -12.53 -5.37 16.92
C PRO A 26 -11.65 -6.62 16.74
N GLU A 27 -11.64 -7.22 15.55
CA GLU A 27 -10.79 -8.36 15.21
C GLU A 27 -9.41 -7.95 14.70
N GLY A 28 -9.14 -6.64 14.65
CA GLY A 28 -7.90 -6.05 14.09
C GLY A 28 -8.04 -5.60 12.63
N MET A 29 -7.16 -4.67 12.24
CA MET A 29 -7.13 -4.12 10.90
C MET A 29 -6.80 -5.18 9.84
N ASN A 30 -5.90 -6.11 10.16
CA ASN A 30 -5.51 -7.23 9.31
C ASN A 30 -6.69 -8.13 8.94
N GLU A 31 -7.56 -8.47 9.90
CA GLU A 31 -8.73 -9.30 9.62
C GLU A 31 -9.78 -8.53 8.80
N CYS A 32 -9.93 -7.23 9.03
CA CYS A 32 -10.77 -6.38 8.19
C CYS A 32 -10.28 -6.35 6.74
N LEU A 33 -8.99 -6.12 6.52
CA LEU A 33 -8.40 -6.14 5.17
C LEU A 33 -8.54 -7.52 4.52
N LYS A 34 -8.23 -8.59 5.26
CA LYS A 34 -8.37 -9.96 4.79
C LYS A 34 -9.80 -10.29 4.38
N SER A 35 -10.82 -9.81 5.12
CA SER A 35 -12.22 -10.17 4.90
C SER A 35 -12.69 -9.90 3.47
N PHE A 36 -12.23 -8.83 2.83
CA PHE A 36 -12.60 -8.50 1.45
C PHE A 36 -11.52 -8.82 0.41
N ILE A 37 -10.23 -8.87 0.80
CA ILE A 37 -9.15 -9.23 -0.12
C ILE A 37 -9.19 -10.74 -0.44
N SER A 38 -9.54 -11.59 0.53
CA SER A 38 -9.59 -13.04 0.34
C SER A 38 -10.76 -13.53 -0.52
N GLU A 39 -11.68 -12.66 -0.89
CA GLU A 39 -12.75 -12.99 -1.86
C GLU A 39 -12.19 -13.39 -3.23
N GLU A 40 -11.02 -12.87 -3.60
CA GLU A 40 -10.42 -13.01 -4.93
C GLU A 40 -8.96 -13.47 -4.90
N ASN A 41 -8.38 -13.67 -3.72
CA ASN A 41 -6.95 -13.91 -3.54
C ASN A 41 -6.67 -14.97 -2.46
N GLU A 42 -5.52 -15.64 -2.54
CA GLU A 42 -4.94 -16.38 -1.41
C GLU A 42 -4.26 -15.39 -0.49
N VAL A 43 -4.73 -15.28 0.78
CA VAL A 43 -4.24 -14.28 1.71
C VAL A 43 -3.47 -14.90 2.87
N ARG A 44 -2.27 -14.38 3.11
CA ARG A 44 -1.45 -14.65 4.30
C ARG A 44 -1.35 -13.41 5.16
N LEU A 45 -1.34 -13.59 6.46
CA LEU A 45 -1.20 -12.50 7.43
C LEU A 45 0.17 -12.54 8.10
N VAL A 46 0.83 -11.40 8.14
CA VAL A 46 2.00 -11.14 8.98
C VAL A 46 1.64 -10.03 9.97
N VAL A 47 1.75 -10.35 11.23
CA VAL A 47 1.42 -9.43 12.32
C VAL A 47 2.65 -8.64 12.73
N ILE A 48 2.51 -7.34 12.87
CA ILE A 48 3.48 -6.47 13.48
C ILE A 48 2.97 -6.04 14.86
N ASP A 49 3.76 -6.22 15.88
CA ASP A 49 3.51 -5.76 17.25
C ASP A 49 4.74 -5.09 17.86
N LYS A 50 4.69 -4.83 19.16
CA LYS A 50 5.79 -4.16 19.86
C LYS A 50 7.12 -4.93 19.86
N ASP A 51 7.06 -6.27 19.75
CA ASP A 51 8.21 -7.17 19.78
C ASP A 51 8.63 -7.62 18.37
N SER A 52 7.90 -7.20 17.34
CA SER A 52 8.16 -7.57 15.96
C SER A 52 9.36 -6.81 15.39
N ASP A 53 10.30 -7.54 14.81
CA ASP A 53 11.48 -7.02 14.14
C ASP A 53 11.49 -7.28 12.61
N GLY A 54 10.40 -7.88 12.12
CA GLY A 54 10.23 -8.25 10.73
C GLY A 54 10.72 -9.65 10.35
N SER A 55 11.24 -10.44 11.31
CA SER A 55 11.79 -11.78 11.05
C SER A 55 10.79 -12.77 10.44
N ALA A 56 9.48 -12.51 10.57
CA ALA A 56 8.42 -13.28 9.91
C ALA A 56 8.33 -13.05 8.38
N LEU A 57 8.93 -11.97 7.88
CA LEU A 57 8.98 -11.62 6.45
C LEU A 57 10.21 -12.28 5.81
N THR A 58 10.18 -13.60 5.73
CA THR A 58 11.28 -14.42 5.25
C THR A 58 11.40 -14.44 3.72
N ASP A 59 12.58 -14.79 3.20
CA ASP A 59 12.80 -15.00 1.76
C ASP A 59 11.83 -16.05 1.18
N GLU A 60 11.55 -17.12 1.93
CA GLU A 60 10.61 -18.17 1.56
C GLU A 60 9.18 -17.59 1.39
N LEU A 61 8.69 -16.82 2.37
CA LEU A 61 7.38 -16.18 2.29
C LEU A 61 7.29 -15.21 1.10
N LEU A 62 8.32 -14.36 0.94
CA LEU A 62 8.33 -13.31 -0.07
C LEU A 62 8.49 -13.86 -1.49
N SER A 63 9.21 -14.98 -1.66
CA SER A 63 9.32 -15.66 -2.96
C SER A 63 7.98 -16.24 -3.45
N ASP A 64 7.03 -16.43 -2.53
CA ASP A 64 5.69 -16.95 -2.78
C ASP A 64 4.61 -15.87 -2.55
N THR A 65 4.98 -14.59 -2.70
CA THR A 65 4.10 -13.43 -2.56
C THR A 65 4.08 -12.61 -3.86
N ASP A 66 2.91 -12.43 -4.45
CA ASP A 66 2.72 -11.57 -5.63
C ASP A 66 2.57 -10.11 -5.23
N VAL A 67 1.80 -9.84 -4.16
CA VAL A 67 1.53 -8.48 -3.68
C VAL A 67 1.65 -8.42 -2.16
N LEU A 68 2.42 -7.45 -1.69
CA LEU A 68 2.49 -7.08 -0.28
C LEU A 68 1.54 -5.91 -0.01
N VAL A 69 0.60 -6.08 0.90
CA VAL A 69 -0.23 -5.00 1.45
C VAL A 69 0.36 -4.61 2.79
N TRP A 70 0.73 -3.35 2.95
CA TRP A 70 1.37 -2.85 4.15
C TRP A 70 0.53 -1.78 4.83
N TRP A 71 0.11 -2.06 6.05
CA TRP A 71 -0.49 -1.09 6.95
C TRP A 71 0.27 -1.11 8.29
N GLY A 72 0.73 0.02 8.78
CA GLY A 72 1.44 0.11 10.05
C GLY A 72 1.38 1.52 10.59
N HIS A 73 1.41 1.67 11.90
CA HIS A 73 1.26 2.96 12.58
C HIS A 73 2.43 3.23 13.55
N ILE A 74 2.61 2.36 14.55
CA ILE A 74 3.60 2.57 15.62
C ILE A 74 4.79 1.64 15.48
N PHE A 75 4.53 0.35 15.21
CA PHE A 75 5.53 -0.71 15.30
C PHE A 75 6.28 -0.97 14.00
N HIS A 76 5.78 -0.52 12.86
CA HIS A 76 6.48 -0.69 11.59
C HIS A 76 7.90 -0.09 11.57
N LYS A 77 8.20 0.85 12.47
CA LYS A 77 9.56 1.40 12.67
C LYS A 77 10.55 0.40 13.27
N ASN A 78 10.04 -0.65 13.95
CA ASN A 78 10.86 -1.66 14.62
C ASN A 78 11.46 -2.67 13.62
N ILE A 79 10.92 -2.73 12.39
CA ILE A 79 11.41 -3.65 11.35
C ILE A 79 12.89 -3.38 11.09
N LYS A 80 13.70 -4.45 11.12
CA LYS A 80 15.15 -4.38 10.91
C LYS A 80 15.47 -3.91 9.49
N ASP A 81 16.58 -3.20 9.34
CA ASP A 81 16.99 -2.63 8.05
C ASP A 81 17.31 -3.72 7.02
N GLU A 82 17.83 -4.88 7.46
CA GLU A 82 18.07 -6.05 6.59
C GLU A 82 16.77 -6.59 6.00
N VAL A 83 15.68 -6.59 6.78
CA VAL A 83 14.33 -6.99 6.30
C VAL A 83 13.80 -5.95 5.33
N VAL A 84 13.99 -4.68 5.62
CA VAL A 84 13.59 -3.59 4.71
C VAL A 84 14.30 -3.71 3.36
N GLU A 85 15.61 -3.98 3.35
CA GLU A 85 16.37 -4.20 2.11
C GLU A 85 15.90 -5.45 1.35
N LEU A 86 15.57 -6.54 2.05
CA LEU A 86 15.00 -7.74 1.44
C LEU A 86 13.66 -7.42 0.76
N LEU A 87 12.76 -6.74 1.46
CA LEU A 87 11.46 -6.31 0.93
C LEU A 87 11.63 -5.40 -0.29
N ALA A 88 12.53 -4.41 -0.20
CA ALA A 88 12.81 -3.50 -1.30
C ALA A 88 13.32 -4.24 -2.54
N GLN A 89 14.18 -5.25 -2.37
CA GLN A 89 14.64 -6.10 -3.47
C GLN A 89 13.49 -6.87 -4.11
N TYR A 90 12.58 -7.44 -3.32
CA TYR A 90 11.42 -8.15 -3.87
C TYR A 90 10.50 -7.23 -4.67
N VAL A 91 10.23 -6.02 -4.18
CA VAL A 91 9.48 -5.01 -4.95
C VAL A 91 10.22 -4.68 -6.24
N GLN A 92 11.53 -4.43 -6.20
CA GLN A 92 12.31 -4.14 -7.41
C GLN A 92 12.35 -5.30 -8.42
N ARG A 93 12.23 -6.56 -7.96
CA ARG A 93 12.13 -7.75 -8.83
C ARG A 93 10.77 -7.91 -9.47
N GLY A 94 9.73 -7.24 -8.97
CA GLY A 94 8.38 -7.26 -9.54
C GLY A 94 7.23 -7.52 -8.57
N MET A 95 7.48 -7.86 -7.30
CA MET A 95 6.44 -7.94 -6.29
C MET A 95 5.72 -6.59 -6.17
N GLY A 96 4.38 -6.60 -6.18
CA GLY A 96 3.58 -5.38 -5.98
C GLY A 96 3.59 -4.94 -4.52
N LEU A 97 3.45 -3.63 -4.29
CA LEU A 97 3.27 -3.06 -2.95
C LEU A 97 2.05 -2.15 -2.92
N VAL A 98 1.12 -2.42 -2.00
CA VAL A 98 0.03 -1.50 -1.64
C VAL A 98 0.32 -0.97 -0.24
N ALA A 99 0.70 0.29 -0.15
CA ALA A 99 1.05 0.97 1.10
C ALA A 99 -0.12 1.84 1.56
N LEU A 100 -0.70 1.51 2.70
CA LEU A 100 -1.93 2.09 3.19
C LEU A 100 -1.67 3.08 4.34
N HIS A 101 -2.29 4.25 4.27
CA HIS A 101 -2.37 5.26 5.33
C HIS A 101 -1.00 5.58 5.96
N SER A 102 -0.82 5.30 7.25
CA SER A 102 0.42 5.56 8.01
C SER A 102 1.65 4.82 7.45
N ALA A 103 1.46 3.90 6.50
CA ALA A 103 2.57 3.24 5.81
C ALA A 103 3.52 4.21 5.10
N HIS A 104 3.12 5.49 4.91
CA HIS A 104 4.02 6.51 4.38
C HIS A 104 5.30 6.66 5.22
N LYS A 105 5.21 6.46 6.54
CA LYS A 105 6.34 6.48 7.47
C LYS A 105 7.04 5.13 7.67
N SER A 106 6.65 4.09 6.93
CA SER A 106 7.39 2.83 6.98
C SER A 106 8.80 3.00 6.38
N LYS A 107 9.78 2.37 7.02
CA LYS A 107 11.15 2.32 6.47
C LYS A 107 11.15 1.80 5.02
N LEU A 108 10.24 0.86 4.70
CA LEU A 108 10.11 0.29 3.37
C LEU A 108 9.73 1.35 2.33
N LEU A 109 8.66 2.13 2.58
CA LEU A 109 8.23 3.14 1.61
C LEU A 109 9.27 4.25 1.49
N MET A 110 9.82 4.75 2.59
CA MET A 110 10.91 5.73 2.58
C MET A 110 12.13 5.24 1.80
N ARG A 111 12.51 3.96 1.97
CA ARG A 111 13.62 3.33 1.23
C ARG A 111 13.35 3.26 -0.27
N LEU A 112 12.13 2.88 -0.67
CA LEU A 112 11.74 2.74 -2.08
C LEU A 112 11.55 4.08 -2.79
N LEU A 113 11.09 5.11 -2.08
CA LEU A 113 10.87 6.45 -2.65
C LEU A 113 12.09 7.36 -2.52
N GLY A 114 13.03 7.05 -1.61
CA GLY A 114 14.24 7.85 -1.39
C GLY A 114 13.97 9.21 -0.74
N THR A 115 12.86 9.36 -0.02
CA THR A 115 12.43 10.59 0.63
C THR A 115 11.86 10.29 2.01
N PRO A 116 11.78 11.27 2.93
CA PRO A 116 11.27 11.06 4.29
C PRO A 116 9.76 10.81 4.34
N CYS A 117 9.03 11.01 3.25
CA CYS A 117 7.57 10.87 3.16
C CYS A 117 6.82 11.66 4.25
N ASP A 118 7.33 12.83 4.63
CA ASP A 118 6.70 13.74 5.59
C ASP A 118 5.48 14.43 4.97
N LEU A 119 4.51 14.72 5.81
CA LEU A 119 3.27 15.40 5.44
C LEU A 119 2.73 16.21 6.63
N SER A 120 1.70 17.02 6.39
CA SER A 120 0.91 17.66 7.45
C SER A 120 -0.23 16.74 7.86
N TRP A 121 -0.61 16.72 9.13
CA TRP A 121 -1.71 15.89 9.60
C TRP A 121 -2.52 16.55 10.73
N ARG A 122 -3.79 16.15 10.84
CA ARG A 122 -4.70 16.58 11.91
C ARG A 122 -5.75 15.48 12.17
N GLU A 123 -5.81 15.02 13.39
CA GLU A 123 -6.74 13.95 13.80
C GLU A 123 -7.94 14.52 14.57
N ILE A 124 -8.98 14.93 13.84
CA ILE A 124 -10.25 15.39 14.42
C ILE A 124 -11.48 14.66 13.86
N GLY A 125 -11.29 13.65 13.00
CA GLY A 125 -12.39 12.90 12.41
C GLY A 125 -13.22 13.73 11.46
N GLU A 126 -12.59 14.51 10.60
CA GLU A 126 -13.28 15.35 9.61
C GLU A 126 -13.62 14.59 8.33
N HIS A 127 -14.57 15.10 7.55
CA HIS A 127 -14.88 14.44 6.29
C HIS A 127 -13.82 14.72 5.23
N GLU A 128 -13.60 13.72 4.41
CA GLU A 128 -12.77 13.78 3.22
C GLU A 128 -13.64 13.53 1.96
N ARG A 129 -13.37 14.26 0.89
CA ARG A 129 -13.79 13.90 -0.47
C ARG A 129 -12.57 13.39 -1.21
N LEU A 130 -12.56 12.10 -1.47
CA LEU A 130 -11.54 11.44 -2.27
C LEU A 130 -11.96 11.53 -3.74
N TRP A 131 -11.40 12.50 -4.46
CA TRP A 131 -11.69 12.74 -5.89
C TRP A 131 -10.91 11.77 -6.76
N CYS A 132 -11.61 11.09 -7.69
CA CYS A 132 -10.99 10.33 -8.75
C CYS A 132 -10.63 11.28 -9.89
N ILE A 133 -9.35 11.55 -10.09
CA ILE A 133 -8.87 12.48 -11.13
C ILE A 133 -8.44 11.79 -12.41
N ASP A 134 -8.28 10.47 -12.37
CA ASP A 134 -8.07 9.62 -13.54
C ASP A 134 -9.10 8.47 -13.54
N PRO A 135 -10.35 8.74 -14.00
CA PRO A 135 -11.41 7.73 -13.96
C PRO A 135 -11.22 6.60 -14.98
N THR A 136 -10.23 6.71 -15.88
CA THR A 136 -9.89 5.63 -16.84
C THR A 136 -8.80 4.70 -16.31
N HIS A 137 -8.19 5.03 -15.18
CA HIS A 137 -7.16 4.21 -14.57
C HIS A 137 -7.72 2.89 -14.02
N PRO A 138 -7.04 1.73 -14.20
CA PRO A 138 -7.53 0.45 -13.71
C PRO A 138 -7.85 0.41 -12.20
N ILE A 139 -7.16 1.20 -11.39
CA ILE A 139 -7.46 1.31 -9.94
C ILE A 139 -8.83 1.96 -9.69
N ALA A 140 -9.34 2.77 -10.62
CA ALA A 140 -10.65 3.40 -10.55
C ALA A 140 -11.78 2.55 -11.19
N GLU A 141 -11.46 1.37 -11.72
CA GLU A 141 -12.45 0.51 -12.39
C GLU A 141 -13.63 0.19 -11.47
N GLY A 142 -14.85 0.37 -11.99
CA GLY A 142 -16.09 0.12 -11.25
C GLY A 142 -16.49 1.22 -10.26
N LEU A 143 -15.72 2.29 -10.08
CA LEU A 143 -16.14 3.46 -9.35
C LEU A 143 -17.14 4.27 -10.21
N ASN A 144 -18.40 4.31 -9.78
CA ASN A 144 -19.47 5.02 -10.50
C ASN A 144 -19.76 6.39 -9.89
N VAL A 145 -18.76 6.99 -9.24
CA VAL A 145 -18.86 8.29 -8.55
C VAL A 145 -17.65 9.16 -8.89
N GLU A 146 -17.84 10.48 -8.97
CA GLU A 146 -16.74 11.42 -9.20
C GLU A 146 -15.80 11.51 -8.00
N HIS A 147 -16.34 11.33 -6.79
CA HIS A 147 -15.58 11.27 -5.55
C HIS A 147 -16.26 10.34 -4.54
N VAL A 148 -15.45 9.69 -3.72
CA VAL A 148 -15.93 8.95 -2.55
C VAL A 148 -15.99 9.90 -1.37
N LEU A 149 -17.15 9.99 -0.71
CA LEU A 149 -17.27 10.72 0.55
C LEU A 149 -16.89 9.79 1.71
N ILE A 150 -15.84 10.14 2.41
CA ILE A 150 -15.43 9.49 3.67
C ILE A 150 -15.93 10.39 4.80
N PRO A 151 -16.92 9.93 5.61
CA PRO A 151 -17.56 10.80 6.60
C PRO A 151 -16.60 11.27 7.69
N HIS A 152 -15.67 10.41 8.09
CA HIS A 152 -14.67 10.67 9.14
C HIS A 152 -13.34 10.09 8.73
N GLU A 153 -12.32 10.93 8.62
CA GLU A 153 -10.94 10.53 8.32
C GLU A 153 -9.93 11.43 9.06
N GLU A 154 -8.70 10.96 9.20
CA GLU A 154 -7.57 11.78 9.60
C GLU A 154 -7.12 12.60 8.40
N MET A 155 -7.03 13.92 8.59
CA MET A 155 -6.52 14.80 7.55
C MET A 155 -5.02 14.59 7.38
N TYR A 156 -4.63 14.17 6.17
CA TYR A 156 -3.28 14.31 5.66
C TYR A 156 -3.27 15.40 4.59
N GLY A 157 -2.24 16.23 4.59
CA GLY A 157 -2.18 17.39 3.69
C GLY A 157 -0.81 17.62 3.08
N GLU A 158 -0.82 18.31 1.97
CA GLU A 158 0.40 18.83 1.34
C GLU A 158 1.10 19.89 2.24
N PRO A 159 2.44 20.09 2.11
CA PRO A 159 3.31 19.37 1.17
C PRO A 159 3.62 17.95 1.66
N PHE A 160 3.44 16.96 0.77
CA PHE A 160 3.83 15.59 1.00
C PHE A 160 5.20 15.34 0.36
N SER A 161 6.21 15.03 1.19
CA SER A 161 7.62 14.87 0.79
C SER A 161 7.86 13.55 0.06
N ILE A 162 7.22 13.37 -1.10
CA ILE A 162 7.40 12.23 -2.00
C ILE A 162 7.91 12.70 -3.38
N PRO A 163 8.58 11.86 -4.16
CA PRO A 163 8.87 12.19 -5.54
C PRO A 163 7.57 12.37 -6.33
N THR A 164 7.65 13.02 -7.47
CA THR A 164 6.52 13.06 -8.40
C THR A 164 6.05 11.63 -8.67
N PRO A 165 4.77 11.29 -8.40
CA PRO A 165 4.27 9.96 -8.73
C PRO A 165 4.29 9.73 -10.25
N ASP A 166 4.53 8.49 -10.66
CA ASP A 166 4.43 8.09 -12.05
C ASP A 166 2.98 8.22 -12.55
N GLU A 167 1.99 7.95 -11.65
CA GLU A 167 0.56 8.11 -11.94
C GLU A 167 -0.13 8.65 -10.67
N LEU A 168 -1.01 9.64 -10.83
CA LEU A 168 -1.81 10.20 -9.75
C LEU A 168 -3.28 9.91 -10.05
N VAL A 169 -3.91 9.07 -9.23
CA VAL A 169 -5.27 8.57 -9.46
C VAL A 169 -6.29 9.30 -8.59
N PHE A 170 -5.92 9.56 -7.32
CA PHE A 170 -6.84 10.19 -6.37
C PHE A 170 -6.21 11.39 -5.68
N ILE A 171 -7.07 12.41 -5.44
CA ILE A 171 -6.76 13.56 -4.58
C ILE A 171 -7.75 13.59 -3.43
N GLY A 172 -7.26 13.65 -2.19
CA GLY A 172 -8.06 13.95 -1.01
C GLY A 172 -8.28 15.45 -0.87
N TRP A 173 -9.50 15.84 -0.54
CA TRP A 173 -9.88 17.18 -0.13
C TRP A 173 -10.59 17.11 1.22
N PHE A 174 -10.06 17.79 2.21
CA PHE A 174 -10.54 17.76 3.58
C PHE A 174 -11.42 18.98 3.90
N ARG A 175 -12.23 18.85 4.94
CA ARG A 175 -13.18 19.89 5.36
C ARG A 175 -12.51 21.25 5.60
N GLY A 176 -11.28 21.28 6.07
CA GLY A 176 -10.51 22.49 6.31
C GLY A 176 -9.99 23.18 5.05
N GLY A 177 -10.12 22.54 3.88
CA GLY A 177 -9.62 23.02 2.59
C GLY A 177 -8.25 22.45 2.20
N GLU A 178 -7.65 21.64 3.07
CA GLU A 178 -6.39 20.95 2.77
C GLU A 178 -6.59 19.93 1.64
N VAL A 179 -5.54 19.74 0.86
CA VAL A 179 -5.50 18.77 -0.24
C VAL A 179 -4.33 17.82 -0.05
N MET A 180 -4.49 16.60 -0.61
CA MET A 180 -3.49 15.55 -0.52
C MET A 180 -3.45 14.75 -1.83
N ARG A 181 -2.24 14.40 -2.29
CA ARG A 181 -2.05 13.35 -3.30
C ARG A 181 -2.34 12.00 -2.64
N ALA A 182 -3.61 11.58 -2.64
CA ALA A 182 -4.13 10.51 -1.82
C ALA A 182 -4.01 9.12 -2.44
N GLY A 183 -3.88 9.02 -3.78
CA GLY A 183 -3.70 7.76 -4.50
C GLY A 183 -2.61 7.88 -5.54
N CYS A 184 -1.40 7.40 -5.21
CA CYS A 184 -0.18 7.61 -6.01
C CYS A 184 0.42 6.27 -6.43
N VAL A 185 0.76 6.13 -7.71
CA VAL A 185 1.53 4.99 -8.22
C VAL A 185 2.98 5.39 -8.44
N PHE A 186 3.89 4.52 -8.05
CA PHE A 186 5.33 4.64 -8.32
C PHE A 186 5.85 3.35 -8.94
N LYS A 187 6.71 3.47 -9.96
CA LYS A 187 7.41 2.35 -10.60
C LYS A 187 8.84 2.30 -10.09
N ARG A 188 9.25 1.14 -9.59
CA ARG A 188 10.60 0.92 -9.06
C ARG A 188 11.19 -0.34 -9.67
N ALA A 189 12.07 -0.16 -10.66
CA ALA A 189 12.58 -1.20 -11.53
C ALA A 189 11.42 -1.98 -12.19
N ARG A 190 11.11 -3.21 -11.74
CA ARG A 190 10.02 -4.04 -12.28
C ARG A 190 8.76 -3.97 -11.44
N GLY A 191 8.84 -3.47 -10.21
CA GLY A 191 7.72 -3.41 -9.28
C GLY A 191 6.92 -2.13 -9.38
N LYS A 192 5.64 -2.22 -8.99
CA LYS A 192 4.73 -1.11 -8.84
C LYS A 192 4.36 -0.95 -7.38
N ILE A 193 4.23 0.28 -6.95
CA ILE A 193 3.83 0.67 -5.59
C ILE A 193 2.59 1.55 -5.73
N PHE A 194 1.54 1.24 -4.99
CA PHE A 194 0.41 2.13 -4.82
C PHE A 194 0.36 2.61 -3.37
N PHE A 195 0.55 3.90 -3.16
CA PHE A 195 0.27 4.54 -1.86
C PHE A 195 -1.16 5.04 -1.85
N PHE A 196 -1.88 4.76 -0.77
CA PHE A 196 -3.27 5.16 -0.58
C PHE A 196 -3.47 5.76 0.81
N GLN A 197 -3.92 7.03 0.84
CA GLN A 197 -3.98 7.82 2.07
C GLN A 197 -5.09 7.40 3.03
N PRO A 198 -6.36 7.10 2.62
CA PRO A 198 -7.43 6.78 3.57
C PRO A 198 -7.15 5.53 4.41
N GLY A 199 -7.59 5.52 5.69
CA GLY A 199 -7.54 4.30 6.48
C GLY A 199 -6.99 4.41 7.91
N HIS A 200 -7.37 5.45 8.64
CA HIS A 200 -7.00 5.61 10.04
C HIS A 200 -7.58 4.49 10.92
N GLU A 201 -6.81 4.01 11.88
CA GLU A 201 -7.14 2.82 12.70
C GLU A 201 -8.34 3.01 13.63
N THR A 202 -8.67 4.24 14.01
CA THR A 202 -9.82 4.53 14.87
C THR A 202 -11.09 4.87 14.10
N LEU A 203 -11.06 4.81 12.76
CA LEU A 203 -12.16 5.19 11.88
C LEU A 203 -12.53 4.04 10.93
N PRO A 204 -13.83 3.83 10.61
CA PRO A 204 -14.27 2.63 9.89
C PRO A 204 -14.08 2.73 8.37
N THR A 205 -13.05 3.40 7.90
CA THR A 205 -12.79 3.72 6.50
C THR A 205 -12.72 2.48 5.61
N TYR A 206 -12.09 1.41 6.06
CA TYR A 206 -12.02 0.15 5.29
C TYR A 206 -13.33 -0.67 5.27
N LYS A 207 -14.41 -0.16 5.89
CA LYS A 207 -15.76 -0.72 5.75
C LYS A 207 -16.56 -0.06 4.63
N ILE A 208 -16.04 0.99 4.00
CA ILE A 208 -16.68 1.70 2.88
C ILE A 208 -16.46 0.87 1.61
N PRO A 209 -17.53 0.47 0.89
CA PRO A 209 -17.41 -0.42 -0.28
C PRO A 209 -16.52 0.12 -1.38
N GLU A 210 -16.56 1.43 -1.65
CA GLU A 210 -15.74 2.08 -2.67
C GLU A 210 -14.24 2.04 -2.30
N ILE A 211 -13.92 2.16 -1.01
CA ILE A 211 -12.54 2.04 -0.51
C ILE A 211 -12.03 0.60 -0.66
N GLN A 212 -12.87 -0.39 -0.35
CA GLN A 212 -12.54 -1.80 -0.56
C GLN A 212 -12.32 -2.10 -2.05
N LEU A 213 -13.17 -1.56 -2.93
CA LEU A 213 -13.03 -1.69 -4.38
C LEU A 213 -11.70 -1.11 -4.87
N ILE A 214 -11.34 0.10 -4.44
CA ILE A 214 -10.06 0.74 -4.78
C ILE A 214 -8.88 -0.15 -4.35
N ILE A 215 -8.90 -0.69 -3.14
CA ILE A 215 -7.81 -1.55 -2.63
C ILE A 215 -7.72 -2.85 -3.45
N LYS A 216 -8.85 -3.49 -3.76
CA LYS A 216 -8.87 -4.70 -4.61
C LYS A 216 -8.32 -4.42 -6.01
N ASN A 217 -8.75 -3.32 -6.63
CA ASN A 217 -8.23 -2.89 -7.93
C ASN A 217 -6.73 -2.56 -7.87
N ALA A 218 -6.27 -1.91 -6.79
CA ALA A 218 -4.86 -1.60 -6.60
C ALA A 218 -4.01 -2.86 -6.51
N ILE A 219 -4.48 -3.90 -5.79
CA ILE A 219 -3.80 -5.19 -5.72
C ILE A 219 -3.66 -5.80 -7.11
N ARG A 220 -4.73 -5.83 -7.91
CA ARG A 220 -4.67 -6.32 -9.30
C ARG A 220 -3.71 -5.51 -10.16
N TYR A 221 -3.71 -4.18 -10.00
CA TYR A 221 -2.89 -3.29 -10.81
C TYR A 221 -1.40 -3.37 -10.51
N VAL A 222 -1.01 -3.50 -9.23
CA VAL A 222 0.40 -3.59 -8.84
C VAL A 222 0.97 -5.00 -9.00
N ALA A 223 0.13 -6.01 -9.17
CA ALA A 223 0.55 -7.39 -9.32
C ALA A 223 1.60 -7.57 -10.43
N PRO A 224 2.52 -8.52 -10.29
CA PRO A 224 3.57 -8.75 -11.28
C PRO A 224 2.99 -9.23 -12.60
N VAL A 225 3.56 -8.76 -13.71
CA VAL A 225 3.27 -9.30 -15.04
C VAL A 225 4.19 -10.50 -15.27
N GLY A 226 3.70 -11.70 -14.94
CA GLY A 226 4.50 -12.92 -14.90
C GLY A 226 5.10 -13.19 -13.51
N ALA A 227 5.93 -14.22 -13.40
CA ALA A 227 6.56 -14.55 -12.12
C ALA A 227 7.52 -13.45 -11.66
N VAL A 228 7.60 -13.23 -10.34
CA VAL A 228 8.64 -12.38 -9.73
C VAL A 228 10.00 -12.91 -10.14
N SER A 229 10.77 -12.10 -10.83
CA SER A 229 12.03 -12.54 -11.43
C SER A 229 13.16 -12.56 -10.38
N GLY A 230 14.23 -13.29 -10.67
CA GLY A 230 15.45 -13.32 -9.85
C GLY A 230 16.11 -11.94 -9.71
N PRO A 231 17.24 -11.85 -8.98
CA PRO A 231 17.92 -10.60 -8.70
C PRO A 231 18.19 -9.77 -9.96
N LEU A 232 18.03 -8.45 -9.86
CA LEU A 232 18.45 -7.55 -10.92
C LEU A 232 19.98 -7.62 -11.07
N SER A 233 20.44 -7.90 -12.27
CA SER A 233 21.88 -8.01 -12.54
C SER A 233 22.21 -7.46 -13.92
N CYS A 234 23.40 -6.88 -14.07
CA CYS A 234 23.97 -6.54 -15.35
C CYS A 234 24.63 -7.80 -15.95
N LYS A 235 24.20 -8.18 -17.16
CA LYS A 235 24.82 -9.30 -17.87
C LYS A 235 25.88 -8.77 -18.83
N HIS A 236 27.06 -9.37 -18.80
CA HIS A 236 28.03 -9.18 -19.86
C HIS A 236 27.53 -9.88 -21.14
N VAL A 237 27.43 -9.15 -22.22
CA VAL A 237 27.05 -9.69 -23.54
C VAL A 237 28.32 -9.85 -24.36
N SER A 238 28.73 -11.08 -24.55
CA SER A 238 29.99 -11.42 -25.29
C SER A 238 29.83 -11.47 -26.81
N ALA A 239 28.58 -11.51 -27.30
CA ALA A 239 28.30 -11.53 -28.73
C ALA A 239 27.10 -10.62 -29.04
N SER A 240 27.15 -9.96 -30.19
CA SER A 240 26.03 -9.18 -30.71
C SER A 240 24.90 -10.13 -31.16
N PRO A 241 23.62 -9.81 -30.87
CA PRO A 241 22.48 -10.55 -31.39
C PRO A 241 22.43 -10.58 -32.93
N GLU A 242 23.02 -9.57 -33.58
CA GLU A 242 23.01 -9.41 -35.03
C GLU A 242 24.27 -9.93 -35.71
N GLY A 243 25.18 -10.58 -34.96
CA GLY A 243 26.43 -11.12 -35.53
C GLY A 243 27.36 -10.04 -36.08
N ILE A 244 27.43 -8.89 -35.42
CA ILE A 244 28.37 -7.83 -35.76
C ILE A 244 29.77 -8.29 -35.31
N ASP A 245 30.61 -8.68 -36.25
CA ASP A 245 32.03 -9.02 -36.06
C ASP A 245 32.89 -7.74 -36.00
#